data_fa8ec537ef7e2e4642cac31a6c33fe4b
#
_entry.id   fa8ec537ef7e2e4642cac31a6c33fe4b
#
_cell.length_a   1.000
_cell.length_b   1.000
_cell.length_c   1.000
_cell.angle_alpha   90.00
_cell.angle_beta   90.00
_cell.angle_gamma   90.00
#
_symmetry.space_group_name_H-M   'P 1'
#
loop_
_entity.id
_entity.type
_entity.pdbx_description
1 polymer ?
#
loop_
_entity_poly.entity_id
_entity_poly.type
_entity_poly.pdbx_seq_one_letter_code
_entity_poly.pdbx_strand_id
1 'polypeptide(L)'
;MESGAYRTRADFNEREAELTEQLYADGALRTTDDASVALVQGNTVGGSTTVNWMIMLRTPDFVLDQWATESGVYGMTPREMGPVFERVEREVHASAVPEDAHSANNRILLDGARSLGWKVSTAQINATNCVRCGFCGVGCRHDAKQSTLLTFVPRALAAGATLHADTHVDRIEIRERDSGSGTPPMKRVHATVRDPYSGRPARTLTIDAPIVVVAGGAIGTSSKAAS
;
A
#
# COMPACT_ATOMS: atom_id res chain seq x y z
N MET A 1 -9.21 -2.58 -9.69
CA MET A 1 -8.75 -1.46 -10.53
C MET A 1 -7.65 -0.73 -9.79
N GLU A 2 -6.62 -0.34 -10.50
CA GLU A 2 -5.46 0.41 -9.99
C GLU A 2 -5.17 1.55 -10.95
N SER A 3 -4.98 2.77 -10.44
CA SER A 3 -4.72 3.93 -11.29
C SER A 3 -3.32 3.94 -11.89
N GLY A 4 -2.37 3.32 -11.21
CA GLY A 4 -1.00 3.20 -11.67
C GLY A 4 -0.73 1.97 -12.54
N ALA A 5 0.43 1.99 -13.18
CA ALA A 5 0.86 0.93 -14.09
C ALA A 5 1.24 -0.37 -13.35
N TYR A 6 1.15 -1.47 -14.05
CA TYR A 6 1.71 -2.75 -13.61
C TYR A 6 3.19 -2.81 -13.98
N ARG A 7 4.04 -2.65 -12.99
CA ARG A 7 5.49 -2.68 -13.13
C ARG A 7 6.07 -3.96 -12.51
N THR A 8 7.11 -4.46 -13.09
CA THR A 8 7.83 -5.66 -12.64
C THR A 8 9.30 -5.31 -12.34
N ARG A 9 10.06 -6.27 -11.84
CA ARG A 9 11.50 -6.09 -11.62
C ARG A 9 12.28 -5.62 -12.86
N ALA A 10 11.78 -5.91 -14.06
CA ALA A 10 12.41 -5.49 -15.30
C ALA A 10 12.27 -3.97 -15.55
N ASP A 11 11.25 -3.36 -14.96
CA ASP A 11 10.96 -1.93 -15.08
C ASP A 11 11.71 -1.09 -14.03
N PHE A 12 12.15 -1.70 -12.92
CA PHE A 12 12.85 -1.01 -11.84
C PHE A 12 14.34 -0.86 -12.17
N ASN A 13 14.67 0.23 -12.85
CA ASN A 13 16.01 0.50 -13.42
C ASN A 13 16.95 1.27 -12.48
N GLU A 14 16.56 1.54 -11.23
CA GLU A 14 17.33 2.26 -10.20
C GLU A 14 17.61 3.75 -10.55
N ARG A 15 16.90 4.32 -11.54
CA ARG A 15 16.96 5.74 -11.85
C ARG A 15 15.89 6.48 -11.05
N GLU A 16 16.28 7.03 -9.91
CA GLU A 16 15.34 7.59 -8.94
C GLU A 16 14.44 8.68 -9.52
N ALA A 17 14.99 9.64 -10.28
CA ALA A 17 14.19 10.73 -10.86
C ALA A 17 13.11 10.21 -11.81
N GLU A 18 13.47 9.26 -12.69
CA GLU A 18 12.55 8.66 -13.65
C GLU A 18 11.47 7.81 -12.95
N LEU A 19 11.89 6.96 -12.02
CA LEU A 19 10.97 6.07 -11.31
C LEU A 19 10.09 6.80 -10.30
N THR A 20 10.55 7.89 -9.71
CA THR A 20 9.72 8.72 -8.82
C THR A 20 8.55 9.32 -9.60
N GLU A 21 8.78 9.84 -10.79
CA GLU A 21 7.71 10.35 -11.66
C GLU A 21 6.70 9.25 -12.03
N GLN A 22 7.17 8.04 -12.29
CA GLN A 22 6.33 6.92 -12.76
C GLN A 22 5.59 6.16 -11.65
N LEU A 23 6.16 6.07 -10.46
CA LEU A 23 5.68 5.20 -9.38
C LEU A 23 4.91 5.95 -8.29
N TYR A 24 5.02 7.26 -8.24
CA TYR A 24 4.36 8.06 -7.21
C TYR A 24 3.24 8.92 -7.79
N ALA A 25 2.20 9.11 -7.01
CA ALA A 25 1.14 10.04 -7.35
C ALA A 25 1.72 11.46 -7.51
N ASP A 26 1.43 12.09 -8.65
CA ASP A 26 1.94 13.42 -9.02
C ASP A 26 3.47 13.55 -8.89
N GLY A 27 4.22 12.48 -9.18
CA GLY A 27 5.67 12.46 -9.10
C GLY A 27 6.23 12.78 -7.71
N ALA A 28 5.48 12.43 -6.64
CA ALA A 28 5.78 12.77 -5.24
C ALA A 28 5.79 14.27 -4.91
N LEU A 29 5.19 15.11 -5.75
CA LEU A 29 5.14 16.57 -5.57
C LEU A 29 3.88 17.07 -4.86
N ARG A 30 3.02 16.15 -4.40
CA ARG A 30 1.80 16.51 -3.67
C ARG A 30 2.12 17.01 -2.27
N THR A 31 1.49 18.12 -1.88
CA THR A 31 1.62 18.69 -0.53
C THR A 31 0.26 19.06 0.04
N THR A 32 0.22 19.44 1.32
CA THR A 32 -0.89 20.22 1.89
C THR A 32 -0.93 21.62 1.27
N ASP A 33 -2.06 22.32 1.40
CA ASP A 33 -2.26 23.65 0.78
C ASP A 33 -1.23 24.69 1.27
N ASP A 34 -0.77 24.55 2.52
CA ASP A 34 0.27 25.40 3.11
C ASP A 34 1.69 24.88 2.86
N ALA A 35 1.84 23.81 2.06
CA ALA A 35 3.09 23.15 1.75
C ALA A 35 3.91 22.66 2.97
N SER A 36 3.29 22.57 4.15
CA SER A 36 3.97 22.13 5.37
C SER A 36 4.22 20.62 5.43
N VAL A 37 3.41 19.82 4.71
CA VAL A 37 3.51 18.35 4.68
C VAL A 37 3.57 17.85 3.24
N ALA A 38 4.60 17.08 2.91
CA ALA A 38 4.67 16.34 1.65
C ALA A 38 3.84 15.06 1.75
N LEU A 39 2.97 14.83 0.75
CA LEU A 39 2.09 13.66 0.67
C LEU A 39 2.65 12.66 -0.34
N VAL A 40 3.43 11.72 0.14
CA VAL A 40 4.07 10.71 -0.71
C VAL A 40 3.21 9.46 -0.76
N GLN A 41 2.70 9.12 -1.94
CA GLN A 41 1.82 7.97 -2.17
C GLN A 41 2.23 7.23 -3.43
N GLY A 42 2.34 5.89 -3.33
CA GLY A 42 2.59 5.05 -4.51
C GLY A 42 1.39 5.04 -5.45
N ASN A 43 1.65 5.14 -6.76
CA ASN A 43 0.69 5.06 -7.85
C ASN A 43 1.14 3.99 -8.84
N THR A 44 1.03 2.74 -8.43
CA THR A 44 1.45 1.55 -9.19
C THR A 44 0.75 0.33 -8.60
N VAL A 45 0.65 -0.75 -9.36
CA VAL A 45 0.15 -2.02 -8.80
C VAL A 45 0.98 -2.43 -7.59
N GLY A 46 0.30 -2.75 -6.49
CA GLY A 46 0.92 -2.94 -5.18
C GLY A 46 0.97 -1.67 -4.32
N GLY A 47 0.59 -0.51 -4.88
CA GLY A 47 0.49 0.76 -4.17
C GLY A 47 1.77 1.17 -3.47
N SER A 48 1.65 1.85 -2.34
CA SER A 48 2.81 2.32 -1.56
C SER A 48 3.70 1.18 -1.02
N THR A 49 3.23 -0.08 -0.99
CA THR A 49 4.09 -1.20 -0.60
C THR A 49 5.20 -1.48 -1.63
N THR A 50 5.02 -1.04 -2.89
CA THR A 50 6.04 -1.15 -3.94
C THR A 50 7.18 -0.15 -3.76
N VAL A 51 6.89 1.00 -3.14
CA VAL A 51 7.84 2.13 -3.01
C VAL A 51 8.22 2.49 -1.57
N ASN A 52 7.68 1.81 -0.57
CA ASN A 52 8.04 2.03 0.84
C ASN A 52 9.42 1.46 1.20
N TRP A 53 9.89 1.77 2.41
CA TRP A 53 11.16 1.29 2.95
C TRP A 53 11.06 -0.02 3.74
N MET A 54 9.99 -0.79 3.54
CA MET A 54 9.78 -2.15 4.07
C MET A 54 9.61 -2.25 5.59
N ILE A 55 9.67 -1.17 6.33
CA ILE A 55 9.54 -1.21 7.80
C ILE A 55 8.16 -1.72 8.18
N MET A 56 8.13 -2.79 8.97
CA MET A 56 6.92 -3.44 9.47
C MET A 56 6.78 -3.15 10.97
N LEU A 57 5.71 -2.43 11.31
CA LEU A 57 5.36 -2.13 12.70
C LEU A 57 3.90 -2.50 12.93
N ARG A 58 3.63 -3.19 14.04
CA ARG A 58 2.26 -3.39 14.50
C ARG A 58 1.73 -2.09 15.09
N THR A 59 0.43 -1.85 14.92
CA THR A 59 -0.25 -0.78 15.65
C THR A 59 -0.07 -1.03 17.15
N PRO A 60 0.40 -0.05 17.94
CA PRO A 60 0.54 -0.21 19.38
C PRO A 60 -0.79 -0.53 20.07
N ASP A 61 -0.77 -1.37 21.10
CA ASP A 61 -1.97 -1.82 21.80
C ASP A 61 -2.84 -0.65 22.29
N PHE A 62 -2.22 0.40 22.86
CA PHE A 62 -2.98 1.56 23.31
C PHE A 62 -3.73 2.29 22.21
N VAL A 63 -3.23 2.28 20.96
CA VAL A 63 -3.92 2.86 19.80
C VAL A 63 -5.11 1.99 19.40
N LEU A 64 -4.94 0.66 19.43
CA LEU A 64 -6.05 -0.26 19.15
C LEU A 64 -7.17 -0.12 20.19
N ASP A 65 -6.80 -0.02 21.47
CA ASP A 65 -7.74 0.21 22.57
C ASP A 65 -8.45 1.56 22.43
N GLN A 66 -7.73 2.61 22.05
CA GLN A 66 -8.30 3.93 21.77
C GLN A 66 -9.32 3.88 20.62
N TRP A 67 -9.01 3.20 19.51
CA TRP A 67 -9.95 3.03 18.40
C TRP A 67 -11.21 2.30 18.82
N ALA A 68 -11.08 1.26 19.63
CA ALA A 68 -12.23 0.51 20.13
C ALA A 68 -13.10 1.33 21.08
N THR A 69 -12.51 2.09 22.00
CA THR A 69 -13.22 2.80 23.06
C THR A 69 -13.73 4.19 22.66
N GLU A 70 -12.91 4.96 21.93
CA GLU A 70 -13.25 6.36 21.58
C GLU A 70 -13.90 6.47 20.21
N SER A 71 -13.51 5.63 19.25
CA SER A 71 -14.03 5.67 17.88
C SER A 71 -15.07 4.59 17.56
N GLY A 72 -15.37 3.70 18.51
CA GLY A 72 -16.35 2.63 18.34
C GLY A 72 -16.00 1.63 17.23
N VAL A 73 -14.70 1.45 16.92
CA VAL A 73 -14.25 0.52 15.89
C VAL A 73 -14.23 -0.90 16.45
N TYR A 74 -15.12 -1.76 15.97
CA TYR A 74 -15.22 -3.14 16.41
C TYR A 74 -14.19 -4.04 15.72
N GLY A 75 -13.74 -5.10 16.42
CA GLY A 75 -12.83 -6.09 15.85
C GLY A 75 -11.37 -5.64 15.76
N MET A 76 -11.01 -4.57 16.46
CA MET A 76 -9.68 -3.94 16.41
C MET A 76 -8.94 -3.98 17.77
N THR A 77 -9.43 -4.77 18.74
CA THR A 77 -8.71 -4.89 20.01
C THR A 77 -7.36 -5.60 19.82
N PRO A 78 -6.36 -5.40 20.70
CA PRO A 78 -5.07 -6.11 20.62
C PRO A 78 -5.22 -7.63 20.53
N ARG A 79 -6.19 -8.20 21.24
CA ARG A 79 -6.51 -9.63 21.23
C ARG A 79 -7.00 -10.11 19.85
N GLU A 80 -7.83 -9.32 19.18
CA GLU A 80 -8.39 -9.67 17.86
C GLU A 80 -7.37 -9.44 16.76
N MET A 81 -6.58 -8.37 16.85
CA MET A 81 -5.59 -8.00 15.84
C MET A 81 -4.30 -8.81 15.90
N GLY A 82 -3.91 -9.33 17.06
CA GLY A 82 -2.70 -10.14 17.22
C GLY A 82 -2.57 -11.25 16.18
N PRO A 83 -3.55 -12.17 16.04
CA PRO A 83 -3.52 -13.24 15.02
C PRO A 83 -3.51 -12.72 13.58
N VAL A 84 -4.12 -11.56 13.32
CA VAL A 84 -4.13 -10.91 11.99
C VAL A 84 -2.73 -10.41 11.65
N PHE A 85 -2.07 -9.69 12.57
CA PHE A 85 -0.70 -9.24 12.38
C PHE A 85 0.25 -10.41 12.12
N GLU A 86 0.19 -11.47 12.93
CA GLU A 86 1.02 -12.67 12.76
C GLU A 86 0.83 -13.32 11.39
N ARG A 87 -0.41 -13.39 10.90
CA ARG A 87 -0.71 -13.94 9.59
C ARG A 87 -0.10 -13.06 8.48
N VAL A 88 -0.31 -11.74 8.55
CA VAL A 88 0.23 -10.81 7.54
C VAL A 88 1.75 -10.83 7.54
N GLU A 89 2.39 -10.79 8.71
CA GLU A 89 3.85 -10.86 8.86
C GLU A 89 4.43 -12.12 8.21
N ARG A 90 3.79 -13.28 8.43
CA ARG A 90 4.19 -14.52 7.75
C ARG A 90 4.03 -14.44 6.23
N GLU A 91 2.91 -13.88 5.76
CA GLU A 91 2.61 -13.80 4.33
C GLU A 91 3.54 -12.85 3.57
N VAL A 92 4.02 -11.80 4.22
CA VAL A 92 4.98 -10.85 3.64
C VAL A 92 6.43 -11.12 4.07
N HIS A 93 6.69 -12.26 4.72
CA HIS A 93 8.03 -12.67 5.19
C HIS A 93 8.71 -11.63 6.09
N ALA A 94 7.94 -11.00 6.98
CA ALA A 94 8.49 -10.03 7.92
C ALA A 94 9.49 -10.68 8.87
N SER A 95 10.69 -10.11 8.96
CA SER A 95 11.75 -10.58 9.83
C SER A 95 12.63 -9.43 10.32
N ALA A 96 13.26 -9.61 11.49
CA ALA A 96 14.19 -8.61 12.00
C ALA A 96 15.43 -8.51 11.08
N VAL A 97 15.90 -7.29 10.86
CA VAL A 97 17.18 -7.07 10.18
C VAL A 97 18.29 -7.64 11.06
N PRO A 98 19.16 -8.55 10.56
CA PRO A 98 20.28 -9.08 11.34
C PRO A 98 21.21 -7.94 11.78
N GLU A 99 21.74 -8.02 13.01
CA GLU A 99 22.58 -6.93 13.55
C GLU A 99 23.87 -6.72 12.75
N ASP A 100 24.44 -7.77 12.18
CA ASP A 100 25.61 -7.70 11.27
C ASP A 100 25.29 -6.99 9.94
N ALA A 101 24.01 -6.88 9.60
CA ALA A 101 23.53 -6.15 8.43
C ALA A 101 23.37 -4.64 8.67
N HIS A 102 23.51 -4.16 9.90
CA HIS A 102 23.36 -2.74 10.21
C HIS A 102 24.50 -1.91 9.63
N SER A 103 24.16 -0.76 9.07
CA SER A 103 25.15 0.26 8.73
C SER A 103 25.85 0.78 10.00
N ALA A 104 27.00 1.42 9.83
CA ALA A 104 27.73 2.01 10.95
C ALA A 104 26.87 2.97 11.77
N ASN A 105 26.07 3.81 11.12
CA ASN A 105 25.16 4.75 11.78
C ASN A 105 24.15 4.04 12.69
N ASN A 106 23.48 3.00 12.16
CA ASN A 106 22.48 2.25 12.92
C ASN A 106 23.12 1.50 14.10
N ARG A 107 24.35 1.01 13.92
CA ARG A 107 25.08 0.31 14.98
C ARG A 107 25.44 1.26 16.12
N ILE A 108 25.97 2.46 15.82
CA ILE A 108 26.26 3.49 16.81
C ILE A 108 25.01 3.88 17.59
N LEU A 109 23.86 4.07 16.90
CA LEU A 109 22.61 4.37 17.55
C LEU A 109 22.13 3.25 18.48
N LEU A 110 22.20 1.99 18.00
CA LEU A 110 21.80 0.83 18.77
C LEU A 110 22.66 0.66 20.03
N ASP A 111 23.99 0.76 19.90
CA ASP A 111 24.93 0.61 21.02
C ASP A 111 24.80 1.77 22.01
N GLY A 112 24.64 3.00 21.52
CA GLY A 112 24.40 4.18 22.36
C GLY A 112 23.11 4.07 23.15
N ALA A 113 22.00 3.68 22.51
CA ALA A 113 20.72 3.48 23.18
C ALA A 113 20.79 2.36 24.25
N ARG A 114 21.46 1.25 23.94
CA ARG A 114 21.68 0.17 24.91
C ARG A 114 22.51 0.62 26.10
N SER A 115 23.58 1.41 25.88
CA SER A 115 24.43 1.93 26.95
C SER A 115 23.69 2.88 27.92
N LEU A 116 22.64 3.54 27.39
CA LEU A 116 21.75 4.40 28.19
C LEU A 116 20.59 3.64 28.84
N GLY A 117 20.52 2.32 28.67
CA GLY A 117 19.43 1.48 29.19
C GLY A 117 18.09 1.71 28.49
N TRP A 118 18.08 2.30 27.31
CA TRP A 118 16.85 2.50 26.54
C TRP A 118 16.36 1.21 25.92
N LYS A 119 15.04 1.04 25.89
CA LYS A 119 14.42 -0.07 25.19
C LYS A 119 14.54 0.16 23.68
N VAL A 120 15.37 -0.63 23.03
CA VAL A 120 15.64 -0.54 21.60
C VAL A 120 15.63 -1.93 20.97
N SER A 121 15.09 -2.04 19.79
CA SER A 121 15.09 -3.27 19.01
C SER A 121 15.37 -2.98 17.52
N THR A 122 15.85 -3.99 16.82
CA THR A 122 16.01 -3.95 15.38
C THR A 122 14.63 -3.92 14.68
N ALA A 123 14.48 -3.10 13.65
CA ALA A 123 13.27 -3.03 12.87
C ALA A 123 13.01 -4.36 12.13
N GLN A 124 11.76 -4.76 12.06
CA GLN A 124 11.32 -5.81 11.14
C GLN A 124 11.12 -5.24 9.74
N ILE A 125 11.49 -6.00 8.73
CA ILE A 125 11.28 -5.64 7.32
C ILE A 125 10.66 -6.81 6.56
N ASN A 126 9.83 -6.51 5.57
CA ASN A 126 9.25 -7.51 4.67
C ASN A 126 10.17 -7.74 3.45
N ALA A 127 11.28 -8.43 3.65
CA ALA A 127 12.23 -8.72 2.60
C ALA A 127 12.83 -10.13 2.73
N THR A 128 13.08 -10.77 1.57
CA THR A 128 13.80 -12.03 1.47
C THR A 128 15.03 -11.84 0.56
N ASN A 129 16.19 -12.37 0.97
CA ASN A 129 17.42 -12.30 0.15
C ASN A 129 17.79 -10.88 -0.30
N CYS A 130 17.59 -9.87 0.56
CA CYS A 130 17.86 -8.48 0.24
C CYS A 130 19.37 -8.25 0.00
N VAL A 131 19.70 -7.71 -1.17
CA VAL A 131 21.09 -7.38 -1.55
C VAL A 131 21.56 -6.01 -1.02
N ARG A 132 20.70 -5.28 -0.30
CA ARG A 132 21.00 -3.99 0.34
C ARG A 132 21.43 -2.90 -0.64
N CYS A 133 20.85 -2.89 -1.84
CA CYS A 133 21.17 -1.89 -2.88
C CYS A 133 20.70 -0.46 -2.53
N GLY A 134 19.75 -0.29 -1.61
CA GLY A 134 19.28 1.03 -1.16
C GLY A 134 18.18 1.67 -2.01
N PHE A 135 17.74 1.06 -3.11
CA PHE A 135 16.74 1.62 -4.03
C PHE A 135 15.28 1.27 -3.66
N CYS A 136 15.01 0.99 -2.38
CA CYS A 136 13.67 0.56 -1.95
C CYS A 136 12.56 1.56 -2.32
N GLY A 137 12.84 2.86 -2.30
CA GLY A 137 11.88 3.91 -2.62
C GLY A 137 11.44 3.93 -4.09
N VAL A 138 12.13 3.24 -4.98
CA VAL A 138 11.80 3.22 -6.41
C VAL A 138 11.59 1.81 -6.97
N GLY A 139 11.04 0.93 -6.14
CA GLY A 139 10.78 -0.46 -6.50
C GLY A 139 11.94 -1.38 -6.11
N CYS A 140 11.81 -2.66 -6.42
CA CYS A 140 12.83 -3.66 -6.10
C CYS A 140 13.10 -4.56 -7.30
N ARG A 141 14.20 -4.28 -8.03
CA ARG A 141 14.59 -5.09 -9.19
C ARG A 141 15.06 -6.52 -8.84
N HIS A 142 15.28 -6.79 -7.56
CA HIS A 142 15.76 -8.09 -7.07
C HIS A 142 14.64 -8.98 -6.54
N ASP A 143 13.38 -8.55 -6.59
CA ASP A 143 12.21 -9.23 -6.00
C ASP A 143 12.40 -9.57 -4.50
N ALA A 144 13.34 -8.90 -3.84
CA ALA A 144 13.62 -9.10 -2.42
C ALA A 144 12.53 -8.51 -1.53
N LYS A 145 12.01 -7.30 -1.88
CA LYS A 145 10.92 -6.65 -1.16
C LYS A 145 9.60 -7.40 -1.38
N GLN A 146 9.05 -7.94 -0.32
CA GLN A 146 7.79 -8.70 -0.33
C GLN A 146 6.57 -7.76 -0.26
N SER A 147 6.48 -6.87 -1.25
CA SER A 147 5.34 -5.96 -1.42
C SER A 147 4.08 -6.72 -1.81
N THR A 148 2.92 -6.07 -1.74
CA THR A 148 1.66 -6.67 -2.22
C THR A 148 1.71 -7.03 -3.71
N LEU A 149 2.56 -6.36 -4.50
CA LEU A 149 2.86 -6.71 -5.89
C LEU A 149 3.36 -8.15 -6.04
N LEU A 150 4.20 -8.63 -5.11
CA LEU A 150 4.79 -9.98 -5.17
C LEU A 150 4.03 -11.01 -4.32
N THR A 151 3.20 -10.58 -3.38
CA THR A 151 2.52 -11.47 -2.43
C THR A 151 1.02 -11.59 -2.71
N PHE A 152 0.25 -10.57 -2.45
CA PHE A 152 -1.22 -10.63 -2.54
C PHE A 152 -1.75 -10.54 -3.96
N VAL A 153 -1.14 -9.72 -4.84
CA VAL A 153 -1.61 -9.55 -6.23
C VAL A 153 -1.50 -10.86 -7.01
N PRO A 154 -0.37 -11.60 -7.04
CA PRO A 154 -0.30 -12.87 -7.73
C PRO A 154 -1.27 -13.92 -7.18
N ARG A 155 -1.49 -13.94 -5.86
CA ARG A 155 -2.48 -14.84 -5.23
C ARG A 155 -3.90 -14.53 -5.66
N ALA A 156 -4.26 -13.25 -5.72
CA ALA A 156 -5.58 -12.83 -6.18
C ALA A 156 -5.80 -13.23 -7.65
N LEU A 157 -4.82 -13.01 -8.52
CA LEU A 157 -4.88 -13.41 -9.93
C LEU A 157 -4.99 -14.93 -10.08
N ALA A 158 -4.21 -15.70 -9.32
CA ALA A 158 -4.30 -17.16 -9.30
C ALA A 158 -5.67 -17.67 -8.81
N ALA A 159 -6.33 -16.91 -7.95
CA ALA A 159 -7.70 -17.18 -7.48
C ALA A 159 -8.80 -16.69 -8.45
N GLY A 160 -8.44 -16.23 -9.65
CA GLY A 160 -9.38 -15.81 -10.69
C GLY A 160 -9.78 -14.32 -10.65
N ALA A 161 -9.14 -13.49 -9.85
CA ALA A 161 -9.38 -12.05 -9.87
C ALA A 161 -8.86 -11.42 -11.18
N THR A 162 -9.56 -10.39 -11.66
CA THR A 162 -9.12 -9.59 -12.80
C THR A 162 -8.50 -8.28 -12.32
N LEU A 163 -7.29 -7.98 -12.77
CA LEU A 163 -6.60 -6.73 -12.51
C LEU A 163 -6.72 -5.79 -13.70
N HIS A 164 -7.18 -4.58 -13.45
CA HIS A 164 -7.16 -3.48 -14.40
C HIS A 164 -6.16 -2.44 -13.88
N ALA A 165 -4.94 -2.44 -14.40
CA ALA A 165 -3.96 -1.39 -14.21
C ALA A 165 -4.26 -0.18 -15.11
N ASP A 166 -3.57 0.94 -14.89
CA ASP A 166 -3.76 2.20 -15.62
C ASP A 166 -5.24 2.62 -15.68
N THR A 167 -6.01 2.26 -14.65
CA THR A 167 -7.46 2.43 -14.61
C THR A 167 -7.88 3.26 -13.41
N HIS A 168 -8.11 4.54 -13.63
CA HIS A 168 -8.54 5.49 -12.60
C HIS A 168 -10.04 5.38 -12.37
N VAL A 169 -10.46 5.14 -11.13
CA VAL A 169 -11.87 5.20 -10.75
C VAL A 169 -12.28 6.65 -10.62
N ASP A 170 -13.24 7.09 -11.43
CA ASP A 170 -13.73 8.47 -11.46
C ASP A 170 -14.82 8.69 -10.40
N ARG A 171 -15.81 7.79 -10.36
CA ARG A 171 -16.91 7.85 -9.38
C ARG A 171 -17.53 6.48 -9.14
N ILE A 172 -18.25 6.35 -8.02
CA ILE A 172 -19.03 5.18 -7.65
C ILE A 172 -20.48 5.65 -7.47
N GLU A 173 -21.39 5.03 -8.23
CA GLU A 173 -22.81 5.28 -8.19
C GLU A 173 -23.50 4.14 -7.43
N ILE A 174 -24.24 4.47 -6.38
CA ILE A 174 -25.08 3.50 -5.67
C ILE A 174 -26.45 3.53 -6.34
N ARG A 175 -26.80 2.41 -6.99
CA ARG A 175 -28.11 2.28 -7.62
C ARG A 175 -29.15 1.86 -6.58
N GLU A 176 -30.27 2.57 -6.58
CA GLU A 176 -31.40 2.25 -5.71
C GLU A 176 -31.88 0.82 -6.01
N ARG A 177 -32.42 0.22 -4.98
CA ARG A 177 -33.02 -1.11 -5.03
C ARG A 177 -34.34 -1.03 -5.78
N ASP A 178 -34.57 -1.89 -6.76
CA ASP A 178 -35.94 -2.11 -7.24
C ASP A 178 -36.78 -2.62 -6.07
N SER A 179 -37.82 -1.85 -5.71
CA SER A 179 -38.72 -2.15 -4.60
C SER A 179 -39.37 -3.51 -4.84
N GLY A 180 -38.93 -4.52 -4.07
CA GLY A 180 -39.49 -5.88 -4.13
C GLY A 180 -38.51 -6.98 -4.55
N SER A 181 -37.29 -6.67 -5.05
CA SER A 181 -36.27 -7.68 -5.31
C SER A 181 -35.43 -7.93 -4.04
N GLY A 182 -35.29 -9.19 -3.63
CA GLY A 182 -34.41 -9.60 -2.52
C GLY A 182 -32.91 -9.36 -2.76
N THR A 183 -32.54 -8.77 -3.91
CA THR A 183 -31.17 -8.57 -4.37
C THR A 183 -30.51 -7.34 -3.69
N PRO A 184 -29.27 -7.39 -3.23
CA PRO A 184 -28.57 -6.23 -2.68
C PRO A 184 -28.43 -5.11 -3.74
N PRO A 185 -28.39 -3.83 -3.33
CA PRO A 185 -28.21 -2.72 -4.26
C PRO A 185 -26.88 -2.85 -5.00
N MET A 186 -26.95 -2.73 -6.33
CA MET A 186 -25.76 -2.76 -7.18
C MET A 186 -25.04 -1.42 -7.11
N LYS A 187 -23.71 -1.46 -7.10
CA LYS A 187 -22.86 -0.28 -7.23
C LYS A 187 -22.26 -0.28 -8.61
N ARG A 188 -22.32 0.86 -9.27
CA ARG A 188 -21.69 1.07 -10.57
C ARG A 188 -20.42 1.88 -10.40
N VAL A 189 -19.29 1.29 -10.76
CA VAL A 189 -17.99 1.94 -10.78
C VAL A 189 -17.72 2.47 -12.18
N HIS A 190 -17.51 3.77 -12.32
CA HIS A 190 -17.09 4.42 -13.53
C HIS A 190 -15.59 4.69 -13.46
N ALA A 191 -14.87 4.31 -14.50
CA ALA A 191 -13.43 4.44 -14.54
C ALA A 191 -12.93 4.86 -15.93
N THR A 192 -11.82 5.56 -15.94
CA THR A 192 -11.07 5.94 -17.14
C THR A 192 -9.81 5.09 -17.22
N VAL A 193 -9.69 4.32 -18.30
CA VAL A 193 -8.47 3.60 -18.65
C VAL A 193 -7.54 4.55 -19.37
N ARG A 194 -6.30 4.63 -18.93
CA ARG A 194 -5.27 5.49 -19.51
C ARG A 194 -4.34 4.68 -20.42
N ASP A 195 -3.84 5.31 -21.43
CA ASP A 195 -2.76 4.74 -22.25
C ASP A 195 -1.47 4.67 -21.41
N PRO A 196 -0.82 3.50 -21.28
CA PRO A 196 0.31 3.32 -20.37
C PRO A 196 1.58 4.09 -20.78
N TYR A 197 1.66 4.57 -22.01
CA TYR A 197 2.81 5.31 -22.52
C TYR A 197 2.61 6.82 -22.46
N SER A 198 1.44 7.31 -22.84
CA SER A 198 1.14 8.73 -22.89
C SER A 198 0.41 9.26 -21.64
N GLY A 199 -0.13 8.38 -20.79
CA GLY A 199 -0.96 8.72 -19.65
C GLY A 199 -2.32 9.34 -20.01
N ARG A 200 -2.64 9.47 -21.31
CA ARG A 200 -3.87 10.10 -21.78
C ARG A 200 -5.07 9.14 -21.63
N PRO A 201 -6.28 9.67 -21.41
CA PRO A 201 -7.49 8.87 -21.45
C PRO A 201 -7.62 8.12 -22.79
N ALA A 202 -7.78 6.81 -22.74
CA ALA A 202 -7.91 5.94 -23.91
C ALA A 202 -9.35 5.42 -24.06
N ARG A 203 -10.00 5.03 -22.96
CA ARG A 203 -11.37 4.52 -22.98
C ARG A 203 -12.01 4.65 -21.59
N THR A 204 -13.32 4.58 -21.54
CA THR A 204 -14.08 4.43 -20.29
C THR A 204 -14.37 2.96 -20.00
N LEU A 205 -14.43 2.63 -18.72
CA LEU A 205 -14.82 1.31 -18.22
C LEU A 205 -15.92 1.49 -17.18
N THR A 206 -16.94 0.64 -17.26
CA THR A 206 -18.01 0.60 -16.26
C THR A 206 -18.14 -0.82 -15.75
N ILE A 207 -18.15 -0.99 -14.41
CA ILE A 207 -18.33 -2.29 -13.76
C ILE A 207 -19.44 -2.19 -12.73
N ASP A 208 -20.40 -3.12 -12.81
CA ASP A 208 -21.44 -3.27 -11.79
C ASP A 208 -21.05 -4.39 -10.81
N ALA A 209 -21.14 -4.11 -9.51
CA ALA A 209 -20.83 -5.08 -8.46
C ALA A 209 -21.73 -4.89 -7.23
N PRO A 210 -22.15 -5.97 -6.54
CA PRO A 210 -22.91 -5.86 -5.30
C PRO A 210 -22.07 -5.34 -4.13
N ILE A 211 -20.75 -5.55 -4.16
CA ILE A 211 -19.80 -5.09 -3.14
C ILE A 211 -18.67 -4.35 -3.85
N VAL A 212 -18.37 -3.15 -3.37
CA VAL A 212 -17.24 -2.33 -3.81
C VAL A 212 -16.40 -1.97 -2.59
N VAL A 213 -15.11 -2.28 -2.62
CA VAL A 213 -14.15 -1.88 -1.60
C VAL A 213 -13.35 -0.69 -2.12
N VAL A 214 -13.44 0.44 -1.43
CA VAL A 214 -12.67 1.64 -1.76
C VAL A 214 -11.36 1.58 -0.98
N ALA A 215 -10.26 1.39 -1.68
CA ALA A 215 -8.92 1.23 -1.12
C ALA A 215 -7.88 2.09 -1.86
N GLY A 216 -8.24 3.34 -2.16
CA GLY A 216 -7.41 4.29 -2.91
C GLY A 216 -6.34 5.02 -2.09
N GLY A 217 -5.99 4.51 -0.90
CA GLY A 217 -5.10 5.17 0.04
C GLY A 217 -5.80 6.26 0.86
N ALA A 218 -5.10 6.89 1.79
CA ALA A 218 -5.69 7.84 2.73
C ALA A 218 -6.39 9.02 2.02
N ILE A 219 -5.77 9.57 0.98
CA ILE A 219 -6.33 10.70 0.23
C ILE A 219 -7.39 10.23 -0.78
N GLY A 220 -7.06 9.23 -1.60
CA GLY A 220 -7.95 8.77 -2.68
C GLY A 220 -9.24 8.13 -2.17
N THR A 221 -9.21 7.43 -1.04
CA THR A 221 -10.40 6.83 -0.44
C THR A 221 -11.38 7.91 0.04
N SER A 222 -10.88 8.89 0.78
CA SER A 222 -11.73 9.99 1.32
C SER A 222 -12.38 10.81 0.21
N SER A 223 -11.67 11.11 -0.87
CA SER A 223 -12.20 11.87 -2.01
C SER A 223 -13.30 11.11 -2.77
N LYS A 224 -13.27 9.78 -2.79
CA LYS A 224 -14.27 8.95 -3.48
C LYS A 224 -15.48 8.63 -2.60
N ALA A 225 -15.35 8.70 -1.29
CA ALA A 225 -16.46 8.53 -0.36
C ALA A 225 -17.37 9.78 -0.27
N ALA A 226 -16.87 10.95 -0.69
CA ALA A 226 -17.57 12.22 -0.66
C ALA A 226 -18.28 12.57 -1.99
N SER A 227 -18.15 11.77 -3.02
CA SER A 227 -18.76 11.92 -4.35
C SER A 227 -19.84 10.87 -4.58
#